data_a2ec082203250cea0bdadcb687f456b3
#
_entry.id   a2ec082203250cea0bdadcb687f456b3
#
_cell.length_a   1.000
_cell.length_b   1.000
_cell.length_c   1.000
_cell.angle_alpha   90.00
_cell.angle_beta   90.00
_cell.angle_gamma   90.00
#
_symmetry.space_group_name_H-M   'P 1'
#
loop_
_entity.id
_entity.type
_entity.pdbx_description
1 polymer ?
#
loop_
_entity_poly.entity_id
_entity_poly.type
_entity_poly.pdbx_seq_one_letter_code
_entity_poly.pdbx_strand_id
1 'polypeptide(L)'
;MATHTGNEGTIKVGANAVAEVRSYSIEESGDTVEDTVMGDTYRTFKPSLKSWTASADVYIDETDTTGQGALTVGAEVTLNVYYEGETSGDSYKTGTAIVTANSLNATTDGMLEGSISLQGTGALTTDTVA
;
A
#
# COMPACT_ATOMS: atom_id res chain seq x y z
N MET A 1 -6.91 18.09 -15.09
CA MET A 1 -6.59 16.98 -14.18
C MET A 1 -6.62 15.67 -14.95
N ALA A 2 -5.58 14.90 -14.83
CA ALA A 2 -5.51 13.62 -15.52
C ALA A 2 -6.02 12.50 -14.62
N THR A 3 -6.75 11.57 -15.21
CA THR A 3 -7.15 10.33 -14.54
C THR A 3 -6.31 9.18 -15.08
N HIS A 4 -6.04 8.21 -14.21
CA HIS A 4 -5.17 7.10 -14.56
C HIS A 4 -5.87 5.77 -14.37
N THR A 5 -5.51 4.80 -15.18
CA THR A 5 -6.02 3.43 -15.03
C THR A 5 -5.06 2.61 -14.18
N GLY A 6 -5.54 1.50 -13.65
CA GLY A 6 -4.70 0.60 -12.86
C GLY A 6 -3.52 0.03 -13.64
N ASN A 7 -3.57 0.02 -14.97
CA ASN A 7 -2.47 -0.44 -15.80
C ASN A 7 -1.21 0.40 -15.69
N GLU A 8 -1.37 1.65 -15.30
CA GLU A 8 -0.25 2.58 -15.21
C GLU A 8 0.52 2.45 -13.89
N GLY A 9 -0.07 1.76 -12.92
CA GLY A 9 0.50 1.65 -11.60
C GLY A 9 1.58 0.59 -11.48
N THR A 10 2.51 0.83 -10.56
CA THR A 10 3.58 -0.10 -10.22
C THR A 10 3.81 -0.05 -8.72
N ILE A 11 4.06 -1.21 -8.12
CA ILE A 11 4.44 -1.30 -6.70
C ILE A 11 5.90 -1.69 -6.63
N LYS A 12 6.66 -1.01 -5.78
CA LYS A 12 8.06 -1.32 -5.54
C LYS A 12 8.34 -1.53 -4.06
N VAL A 13 9.26 -2.44 -3.78
CA VAL A 13 9.85 -2.62 -2.45
C VAL A 13 11.25 -2.01 -2.52
N GLY A 14 11.39 -0.82 -1.93
CA GLY A 14 12.60 -0.03 -2.15
C GLY A 14 12.71 0.37 -3.62
N ALA A 15 13.77 -0.06 -4.28
CA ALA A 15 14.00 0.21 -5.70
C ALA A 15 13.58 -0.95 -6.61
N ASN A 16 13.08 -2.05 -6.04
CA ASN A 16 12.78 -3.28 -6.78
C ASN A 16 11.28 -3.42 -7.03
N ALA A 17 10.90 -3.56 -8.29
CA ALA A 17 9.50 -3.73 -8.66
C ALA A 17 8.98 -5.09 -8.21
N VAL A 18 7.72 -5.12 -7.75
CA VAL A 18 7.02 -6.36 -7.44
C VAL A 18 6.36 -6.84 -8.74
N ALA A 19 6.74 -8.03 -9.17
CA ALA A 19 6.25 -8.59 -10.44
C ALA A 19 4.83 -9.13 -10.31
N GLU A 20 4.12 -9.16 -11.42
CA GLU A 20 2.84 -9.85 -11.59
C GLU A 20 1.73 -9.35 -10.65
N VAL A 21 1.71 -8.06 -10.33
CA VAL A 21 0.66 -7.47 -9.51
C VAL A 21 -0.63 -7.34 -10.32
N ARG A 22 -1.71 -7.96 -9.84
CA ARG A 22 -3.03 -7.88 -10.48
C ARG A 22 -3.81 -6.67 -10.01
N SER A 23 -3.76 -6.42 -8.71
CA SER A 23 -4.45 -5.28 -8.11
C SER A 23 -3.78 -4.92 -6.80
N TYR A 24 -3.99 -3.69 -6.37
CA TYR A 24 -3.50 -3.23 -5.09
C TYR A 24 -4.47 -2.22 -4.49
N SER A 25 -4.40 -2.04 -3.18
CA SER A 25 -5.13 -0.98 -2.51
C SER A 25 -4.30 -0.44 -1.35
N ILE A 26 -4.47 0.84 -1.08
CA ILE A 26 -3.91 1.49 0.10
C ILE A 26 -5.05 2.21 0.78
N GLU A 27 -5.17 2.01 2.09
CA GLU A 27 -6.14 2.70 2.90
C GLU A 27 -5.44 3.43 4.02
N GLU A 28 -5.68 4.73 4.10
CA GLU A 28 -5.16 5.56 5.18
C GLU A 28 -6.33 5.97 6.06
N SER A 29 -6.19 5.81 7.36
CA SER A 29 -7.23 6.17 8.31
C SER A 29 -6.67 7.04 9.43
N GLY A 30 -7.52 7.87 9.97
CA GLY A 30 -7.17 8.74 11.08
C GLY A 30 -8.22 8.66 12.17
N ASP A 31 -7.77 8.65 13.41
CA ASP A 31 -8.65 8.68 14.55
C ASP A 31 -8.97 10.12 14.93
N THR A 32 -10.11 10.30 15.59
CA THR A 32 -10.52 11.60 16.10
C THR A 32 -10.80 11.48 17.60
N VAL A 33 -10.60 12.57 18.32
CA VAL A 33 -10.90 12.67 19.73
C VAL A 33 -11.93 13.77 19.92
N GLU A 34 -13.03 13.46 20.60
CA GLU A 34 -14.07 14.44 20.88
C GLU A 34 -13.61 15.39 21.98
N ASP A 35 -13.70 16.69 21.71
CA ASP A 35 -13.35 17.73 22.68
C ASP A 35 -14.51 18.67 22.99
N THR A 36 -15.74 18.21 22.81
CA THR A 36 -16.95 18.96 23.08
C THR A 36 -17.02 19.31 24.57
N VAL A 37 -17.37 20.57 24.88
CA VAL A 37 -17.54 21.03 26.25
C VAL A 37 -18.99 21.44 26.50
N MET A 38 -19.35 21.61 27.77
CA MET A 38 -20.68 22.05 28.16
C MET A 38 -21.01 23.42 27.57
N GLY A 39 -22.19 23.53 27.02
CA GLY A 39 -22.62 24.76 26.34
C GLY A 39 -22.49 24.70 24.83
N ASP A 40 -21.80 23.72 24.29
CA ASP A 40 -21.69 23.54 22.86
C ASP A 40 -23.00 22.98 22.29
N THR A 41 -23.42 23.51 21.14
CA THR A 41 -24.58 22.97 20.42
C THR A 41 -24.17 21.91 19.39
N TYR A 42 -22.90 21.89 19.01
CA TYR A 42 -22.35 20.91 18.08
C TYR A 42 -21.18 20.19 18.72
N ARG A 43 -20.99 18.94 18.34
CA ARG A 43 -19.81 18.17 18.76
C ARG A 43 -18.59 18.64 17.97
N THR A 44 -17.48 18.76 18.66
CA THR A 44 -16.21 19.11 18.04
C THR A 44 -15.21 18.00 18.26
N PHE A 45 -14.31 17.82 17.30
CA PHE A 45 -13.33 16.73 17.29
C PHE A 45 -11.97 17.28 16.92
N LYS A 46 -10.94 16.64 17.45
CA LYS A 46 -9.55 16.93 17.06
C LYS A 46 -8.95 15.70 16.41
N PRO A 47 -8.06 15.88 15.42
CA PRO A 47 -7.38 14.73 14.82
C PRO A 47 -6.44 14.08 15.83
N SER A 48 -6.40 12.76 15.80
CA SER A 48 -5.52 11.96 16.62
C SER A 48 -4.52 11.23 15.73
N LEU A 49 -4.13 10.02 16.10
CA LEU A 49 -3.13 9.26 15.38
C LEU A 49 -3.68 8.76 14.03
N LYS A 50 -2.81 8.69 13.06
CA LYS A 50 -3.11 8.17 11.73
C LYS A 50 -2.44 6.83 11.55
N SER A 51 -3.06 5.98 10.75
CA SER A 51 -2.47 4.70 10.36
C SER A 51 -2.84 4.40 8.91
N TRP A 52 -2.11 3.48 8.30
CA TRP A 52 -2.40 3.07 6.95
C TRP A 52 -2.09 1.60 6.75
N THR A 53 -2.81 1.00 5.83
CA THR A 53 -2.63 -0.39 5.45
C THR A 53 -2.57 -0.49 3.93
N ALA A 54 -1.93 -1.53 3.45
CA ALA A 54 -1.85 -1.80 2.02
C ALA A 54 -2.09 -3.27 1.78
N SER A 55 -2.61 -3.59 0.61
CA SER A 55 -2.75 -4.96 0.18
C SER A 55 -2.54 -5.06 -1.32
N ALA A 56 -2.09 -6.21 -1.77
CA ALA A 56 -1.87 -6.47 -3.19
C ALA A 56 -2.23 -7.91 -3.50
N ASP A 57 -2.88 -8.10 -4.64
CA ASP A 57 -3.13 -9.42 -5.19
C ASP A 57 -2.17 -9.62 -6.36
N VAL A 58 -1.47 -10.73 -6.35
CA VAL A 58 -0.42 -11.02 -7.32
C VAL A 58 -0.61 -12.41 -7.91
N TYR A 59 -0.09 -12.62 -9.13
CA TYR A 59 0.23 -13.95 -9.59
C TYR A 59 1.62 -14.28 -9.06
N ILE A 60 1.80 -15.50 -8.57
CA ILE A 60 3.06 -15.91 -7.95
C ILE A 60 4.14 -16.02 -9.02
N ASP A 61 5.27 -15.35 -8.78
CA ASP A 61 6.46 -15.42 -9.61
C ASP A 61 7.65 -15.76 -8.71
N GLU A 62 8.05 -17.01 -8.73
CA GLU A 62 9.13 -17.51 -7.88
C GLU A 62 10.50 -16.96 -8.30
N THR A 63 10.61 -16.43 -9.51
CA THR A 63 11.85 -15.83 -9.97
C THR A 63 12.05 -14.41 -9.48
N ASP A 64 11.00 -13.79 -8.98
CA ASP A 64 11.06 -12.43 -8.45
C ASP A 64 11.49 -12.44 -6.99
N THR A 65 12.79 -12.62 -6.75
CA THR A 65 13.33 -12.74 -5.40
C THR A 65 13.49 -11.41 -4.68
N THR A 66 13.56 -10.30 -5.40
CA THR A 66 13.74 -8.98 -4.79
C THR A 66 12.45 -8.20 -4.62
N GLY A 67 11.41 -8.54 -5.40
CA GLY A 67 10.06 -7.97 -5.25
C GLY A 67 9.19 -8.86 -4.37
N GLN A 68 8.52 -9.85 -4.97
CA GLN A 68 7.64 -10.75 -4.22
C GLN A 68 8.38 -11.54 -3.14
N GLY A 69 9.59 -11.99 -3.43
CA GLY A 69 10.38 -12.76 -2.50
C GLY A 69 10.82 -12.00 -1.26
N ALA A 70 10.86 -10.67 -1.33
CA ALA A 70 11.19 -9.84 -0.17
C ALA A 70 9.99 -9.62 0.75
N LEU A 71 8.78 -9.95 0.31
CA LEU A 71 7.54 -9.71 1.06
C LEU A 71 7.17 -10.93 1.91
N THR A 72 8.06 -11.28 2.82
CA THR A 72 7.81 -12.38 3.77
C THR A 72 7.16 -11.84 5.03
N VAL A 73 6.33 -12.65 5.68
CA VAL A 73 5.62 -12.24 6.89
C VAL A 73 6.61 -11.81 7.97
N GLY A 74 6.39 -10.64 8.53
CA GLY A 74 7.26 -10.04 9.52
C GLY A 74 8.37 -9.17 8.95
N ALA A 75 8.55 -9.13 7.65
CA ALA A 75 9.56 -8.26 7.02
C ALA A 75 9.10 -6.81 7.05
N GLU A 76 10.03 -5.92 7.37
CA GLU A 76 9.79 -4.48 7.29
C GLU A 76 10.40 -3.97 6.00
N VAL A 77 9.58 -3.35 5.16
CA VAL A 77 10.01 -2.92 3.83
C VAL A 77 9.56 -1.48 3.58
N THR A 78 10.29 -0.80 2.71
CA THR A 78 9.85 0.49 2.19
C THR A 78 8.99 0.23 0.98
N LEU A 79 7.71 0.58 1.08
CA LEU A 79 6.74 0.37 0.01
C LEU A 79 6.58 1.64 -0.79
N ASN A 80 6.74 1.54 -2.09
CA ASN A 80 6.53 2.65 -3.02
C ASN A 80 5.44 2.24 -4.00
N VAL A 81 4.36 3.02 -4.06
CA VAL A 81 3.23 2.74 -4.93
C VAL A 81 3.12 3.85 -5.95
N TYR A 82 3.43 3.52 -7.19
CA TYR A 82 3.42 4.47 -8.31
C TYR A 82 2.08 4.36 -9.02
N TYR A 83 1.06 5.00 -8.47
CA TYR A 83 -0.31 4.88 -9.00
C TYR A 83 -0.53 5.65 -10.29
N GLU A 84 0.32 6.59 -10.61
CA GLU A 84 0.28 7.32 -11.89
C GLU A 84 1.26 6.77 -12.92
N GLY A 85 2.19 5.91 -12.50
CA GLY A 85 3.28 5.43 -13.31
C GLY A 85 4.62 5.95 -12.84
N GLU A 86 5.66 5.75 -13.62
CA GLU A 86 7.03 6.07 -13.22
C GLU A 86 7.66 7.18 -14.07
N THR A 87 6.85 7.94 -14.79
CA THR A 87 7.35 9.06 -15.59
C THR A 87 7.69 10.24 -14.68
N SER A 88 8.74 10.96 -15.00
CA SER A 88 9.15 12.15 -14.25
C SER A 88 7.98 13.11 -14.08
N GLY A 89 7.74 13.52 -12.83
CA GLY A 89 6.62 14.38 -12.47
C GLY A 89 5.38 13.64 -11.97
N ASP A 90 5.30 12.33 -12.15
CA ASP A 90 4.19 11.54 -11.63
C ASP A 90 4.28 11.44 -10.11
N SER A 91 3.12 11.42 -9.46
CA SER A 91 3.06 11.28 -8.01
C SER A 91 3.07 9.82 -7.59
N TYR A 92 3.67 9.54 -6.46
CA TYR A 92 3.63 8.20 -5.87
C TYR A 92 3.53 8.31 -4.35
N LYS A 93 3.08 7.22 -3.72
CA LYS A 93 3.03 7.15 -2.26
C LYS A 93 4.15 6.26 -1.75
N THR A 94 4.76 6.68 -0.66
CA THR A 94 5.87 5.95 -0.06
C THR A 94 5.71 5.89 1.45
N GLY A 95 6.08 4.77 2.03
CA GLY A 95 6.04 4.58 3.47
C GLY A 95 6.68 3.26 3.85
N THR A 96 7.00 3.11 5.12
CA THR A 96 7.52 1.86 5.65
C THR A 96 6.36 1.00 6.12
N ALA A 97 6.39 -0.28 5.79
CA ALA A 97 5.34 -1.21 6.15
C ALA A 97 5.91 -2.55 6.59
N ILE A 98 5.14 -3.24 7.40
CA ILE A 98 5.47 -4.59 7.86
C ILE A 98 4.48 -5.55 7.19
N VAL A 99 5.00 -6.62 6.60
CA VAL A 99 4.15 -7.64 5.98
C VAL A 99 3.46 -8.43 7.10
N THR A 100 2.14 -8.37 7.14
CA THR A 100 1.35 -9.01 8.19
C THR A 100 0.74 -10.33 7.74
N ALA A 101 0.50 -10.50 6.45
CA ALA A 101 -0.08 -11.72 5.92
C ALA A 101 0.38 -11.95 4.49
N ASN A 102 0.54 -13.20 4.15
CA ASN A 102 0.90 -13.62 2.80
C ASN A 102 0.18 -14.93 2.55
N SER A 103 -0.82 -14.92 1.68
CA SER A 103 -1.60 -16.11 1.38
C SER A 103 -1.31 -16.61 -0.02
N LEU A 104 -1.42 -17.91 -0.20
CA LEU A 104 -1.18 -18.58 -1.47
C LEU A 104 -2.42 -19.39 -1.82
N ASN A 105 -2.97 -19.15 -2.99
CA ASN A 105 -4.14 -19.85 -3.49
C ASN A 105 -3.84 -20.43 -4.86
N ALA A 106 -4.23 -21.67 -5.06
CA ALA A 106 -4.06 -22.34 -6.34
C ALA A 106 -5.33 -23.09 -6.68
N THR A 107 -5.72 -23.04 -7.95
CA THR A 107 -6.84 -23.83 -8.46
C THR A 107 -6.33 -24.71 -9.60
N THR A 108 -7.04 -25.81 -9.84
CA THR A 108 -6.63 -26.77 -10.87
C THR A 108 -6.58 -26.14 -12.27
N ASP A 109 -7.50 -25.22 -12.54
CA ASP A 109 -7.65 -24.59 -13.84
C ASP A 109 -7.15 -23.15 -13.89
N GLY A 110 -6.61 -22.62 -12.78
CA GLY A 110 -6.21 -21.24 -12.68
C GLY A 110 -4.74 -21.02 -12.46
N MET A 111 -4.36 -19.77 -12.48
CA MET A 111 -2.99 -19.35 -12.14
C MET A 111 -2.77 -19.47 -10.65
N LEU A 112 -1.50 -19.62 -10.28
CA LEU A 112 -1.09 -19.58 -8.88
C LEU A 112 -1.15 -18.12 -8.39
N GLU A 113 -2.02 -17.85 -7.45
CA GLU A 113 -2.29 -16.49 -6.98
C GLU A 113 -1.88 -16.32 -5.52
N GLY A 114 -1.55 -15.09 -5.16
CA GLY A 114 -1.24 -14.74 -3.79
C GLY A 114 -1.84 -13.41 -3.41
N SER A 115 -2.03 -13.22 -2.11
CA SER A 115 -2.50 -11.95 -1.55
C SER A 115 -1.55 -11.57 -0.42
N ILE A 116 -1.07 -10.33 -0.45
CA ILE A 116 -0.11 -9.83 0.53
C ILE A 116 -0.76 -8.64 1.24
N SER A 117 -0.75 -8.67 2.57
CA SER A 117 -1.25 -7.59 3.38
C SER A 117 -0.11 -6.96 4.17
N LEU A 118 -0.11 -5.64 4.25
CA LEU A 118 0.92 -4.89 4.92
C LEU A 118 0.29 -3.90 5.90
N GLN A 119 0.93 -3.72 7.04
CA GLN A 119 0.55 -2.70 8.01
C GLN A 119 1.59 -1.59 7.95
N GLY A 120 1.15 -0.38 7.67
CA GLY A 120 2.03 0.77 7.66
C GLY A 120 2.58 1.08 9.05
N THR A 121 3.84 1.44 9.10
CA THR A 121 4.46 1.93 10.32
C THR A 121 5.10 3.28 10.00
N GLY A 122 4.69 4.32 10.74
CA GLY A 122 5.10 5.68 10.47
C GLY A 122 4.24 6.35 9.41
N ALA A 123 4.73 7.41 8.84
CA ALA A 123 3.98 8.23 7.92
C ALA A 123 3.93 7.64 6.51
N LEU A 124 2.77 7.79 5.89
CA LEU A 124 2.61 7.56 4.45
C LEU A 124 2.67 8.93 3.78
N THR A 125 3.63 9.12 2.90
CA THR A 125 3.83 10.40 2.24
C THR A 125 3.62 10.30 0.75
N THR A 126 3.30 11.43 0.13
CA THR A 126 3.19 11.52 -1.33
C THR A 126 4.39 12.29 -1.85
N ASP A 127 5.02 11.75 -2.88
CA ASP A 127 6.21 12.34 -3.47
C ASP A 127 6.07 12.31 -4.99
N THR A 128 7.02 12.88 -5.70
CA THR A 128 7.00 12.91 -7.16
C THR A 128 8.22 12.21 -7.72
N VAL A 129 8.04 11.55 -8.86
CA VAL A 129 9.15 10.89 -9.56
C VAL A 129 10.09 11.96 -10.13
N ALA A 130 11.36 11.80 -9.83
CA ALA A 130 12.40 12.73 -10.26
C ALA A 130 12.70 12.63 -11.76
#